data_7f1d37a1150904897e258a9c286e8dfc
#
_entry.id   7f1d37a1150904897e258a9c286e8dfc
#
_cell.length_a   1.000
_cell.length_b   1.000
_cell.length_c   1.000
_cell.angle_alpha   90.00
_cell.angle_beta   90.00
_cell.angle_gamma   90.00
#
_symmetry.space_group_name_H-M   'P 1'
#
loop_
_entity.id
_entity.type
_entity.pdbx_description
1 polymer ?
#
loop_
_entity_poly.entity_id
_entity_poly.type
_entity_poly.pdbx_seq_one_letter_code
_entity_poly.pdbx_strand_id
1 'polypeptide(L)'
;MSVAIRALTVEDWRALRELRLHALRTDPGVFFSTYDAEVLWPDSRWIALAGGDDTRQLFGLVDDGRLVGISGVFVDRDEPSGEAVVLGMSYILPKYRRRGFASRFYEARLAWVRAAARFRRVKVGHRRSNEASRRAIERFGFRWTADEPRRWPDGGDEDYVAYELLLREPGAE
;
A
#
# COMPACT_ATOMS: atom_id res chain seq x y z
N MET A 1 -23.88 -1.48 10.63
CA MET A 1 -22.78 -1.73 9.67
C MET A 1 -21.52 -1.09 10.21
N SER A 2 -20.55 -1.91 10.59
CA SER A 2 -19.29 -1.44 11.18
C SER A 2 -18.17 -1.59 10.17
N VAL A 3 -17.89 -0.52 9.44
CA VAL A 3 -16.74 -0.48 8.54
C VAL A 3 -15.52 0.02 9.31
N ALA A 4 -14.48 -0.81 9.42
CA ALA A 4 -13.27 -0.49 10.16
C ALA A 4 -12.01 -0.80 9.36
N ILE A 5 -10.93 -0.03 9.63
CA ILE A 5 -9.58 -0.38 9.19
C ILE A 5 -8.83 -0.98 10.37
N ARG A 6 -8.21 -2.13 10.15
CA ARG A 6 -7.35 -2.80 11.12
C ARG A 6 -6.14 -3.45 10.46
N ALA A 7 -5.11 -3.72 11.24
CA ALA A 7 -4.02 -4.58 10.79
C ALA A 7 -4.57 -5.98 10.43
N LEU A 8 -4.05 -6.57 9.36
CA LEU A 8 -4.31 -7.97 9.02
C LEU A 8 -3.48 -8.88 9.93
N THR A 9 -4.00 -10.09 10.12
CA THR A 9 -3.35 -11.18 10.86
C THR A 9 -3.22 -12.42 9.98
N VAL A 10 -2.55 -13.45 10.46
CA VAL A 10 -2.38 -14.70 9.70
C VAL A 10 -3.70 -15.33 9.29
N GLU A 11 -4.77 -15.14 10.07
CA GLU A 11 -6.10 -15.69 9.75
C GLU A 11 -6.73 -15.04 8.53
N ASP A 12 -6.31 -13.84 8.17
CA ASP A 12 -6.85 -13.08 7.03
C ASP A 12 -6.28 -13.52 5.67
N TRP A 13 -5.32 -14.43 5.63
CA TRP A 13 -4.56 -14.71 4.42
C TRP A 13 -5.40 -15.15 3.21
N ARG A 14 -6.48 -15.91 3.44
CA ARG A 14 -7.37 -16.34 2.33
C ARG A 14 -8.14 -15.17 1.75
N ALA A 15 -8.70 -14.32 2.61
CA ALA A 15 -9.40 -13.12 2.19
C ALA A 15 -8.46 -12.11 1.51
N LEU A 16 -7.23 -11.97 2.02
CA LEU A 16 -6.19 -11.16 1.39
C LEU A 16 -5.86 -11.68 -0.01
N ARG A 17 -5.59 -12.98 -0.16
CA ARG A 17 -5.31 -13.61 -1.47
C ARG A 17 -6.44 -13.37 -2.45
N GLU A 18 -7.68 -13.62 -2.05
CA GLU A 18 -8.85 -13.43 -2.90
C GLU A 18 -8.99 -11.98 -3.37
N LEU A 19 -8.94 -11.01 -2.46
CA LEU A 19 -9.09 -9.60 -2.78
C LEU A 19 -7.91 -9.08 -3.62
N ARG A 20 -6.68 -9.50 -3.32
CA ARG A 20 -5.49 -9.10 -4.08
C ARG A 20 -5.54 -9.63 -5.51
N LEU A 21 -5.85 -10.90 -5.70
CA LEU A 21 -5.97 -11.50 -7.03
C LEU A 21 -7.14 -10.88 -7.83
N HIS A 22 -8.24 -10.55 -7.16
CA HIS A 22 -9.32 -9.79 -7.77
C HIS A 22 -8.84 -8.41 -8.25
N ALA A 23 -8.11 -7.66 -7.41
CA ALA A 23 -7.57 -6.35 -7.74
C ALA A 23 -6.66 -6.39 -8.97
N LEU A 24 -5.72 -7.34 -9.01
CA LEU A 24 -4.79 -7.52 -10.13
C LEU A 24 -5.49 -7.86 -11.45
N ARG A 25 -6.63 -8.54 -11.39
CA ARG A 25 -7.42 -8.89 -12.57
C ARG A 25 -8.30 -7.75 -13.06
N THR A 26 -8.87 -6.95 -12.13
CA THR A 26 -9.82 -5.88 -12.47
C THR A 26 -9.17 -4.54 -12.75
N ASP A 27 -8.04 -4.25 -12.10
CA ASP A 27 -7.30 -2.99 -12.23
C ASP A 27 -5.80 -3.23 -12.51
N PRO A 28 -5.42 -3.95 -13.59
CA PRO A 28 -4.02 -4.35 -13.83
C PRO A 28 -3.07 -3.16 -14.06
N GLY A 29 -3.59 -2.03 -14.47
CA GLY A 29 -2.80 -0.84 -14.78
C GLY A 29 -2.37 -0.01 -13.57
N VAL A 30 -2.70 -0.40 -12.34
CA VAL A 30 -2.32 0.35 -11.12
C VAL A 30 -1.27 -0.36 -10.27
N PHE A 31 -0.89 -1.58 -10.64
CA PHE A 31 0.07 -2.40 -9.89
C PHE A 31 1.28 -2.77 -10.74
N PHE A 32 2.44 -2.95 -10.10
CA PHE A 32 3.64 -3.45 -10.78
C PHE A 32 3.66 -4.95 -10.95
N SER A 33 2.87 -5.68 -10.18
CA SER A 33 2.71 -7.12 -10.27
C SER A 33 1.48 -7.49 -11.10
N THR A 34 1.42 -8.74 -11.53
CA THR A 34 0.33 -9.28 -12.35
C THR A 34 -0.41 -10.39 -11.62
N TYR A 35 -1.65 -10.66 -12.07
CA TYR A 35 -2.42 -11.82 -11.60
C TYR A 35 -1.65 -13.12 -11.83
N ASP A 36 -1.11 -13.33 -13.05
CA ASP A 36 -0.42 -14.57 -13.43
C ASP A 36 0.82 -14.82 -12.56
N ALA A 37 1.51 -13.77 -12.11
CA ALA A 37 2.65 -13.91 -11.22
C ALA A 37 2.22 -14.25 -9.78
N GLU A 38 1.21 -13.58 -9.24
CA GLU A 38 0.83 -13.74 -7.83
C GLU A 38 -0.08 -14.95 -7.58
N VAL A 39 -0.87 -15.41 -8.57
CA VAL A 39 -1.72 -16.61 -8.41
C VAL A 39 -0.89 -17.88 -8.14
N LEU A 40 0.37 -17.88 -8.57
CA LEU A 40 1.32 -18.98 -8.36
C LEU A 40 2.02 -18.95 -7.01
N TRP A 41 1.80 -17.93 -6.19
CA TRP A 41 2.41 -17.89 -4.87
C TRP A 41 1.86 -18.99 -3.97
N PRO A 42 2.76 -19.68 -3.22
CA PRO A 42 2.32 -20.69 -2.27
C PRO A 42 1.56 -20.04 -1.09
N ASP A 43 0.68 -20.82 -0.45
CA ASP A 43 -0.11 -20.35 0.69
C ASP A 43 0.77 -19.77 1.82
N SER A 44 1.94 -20.35 2.05
CA SER A 44 2.91 -19.86 3.04
C SER A 44 3.34 -18.41 2.82
N ARG A 45 3.43 -17.96 1.56
CA ARG A 45 3.74 -16.57 1.23
C ARG A 45 2.57 -15.64 1.55
N TRP A 46 1.34 -16.07 1.30
CA TRP A 46 0.15 -15.31 1.67
C TRP A 46 -0.04 -15.21 3.18
N ILE A 47 0.21 -16.29 3.90
CA ILE A 47 0.17 -16.34 5.38
C ILE A 47 1.20 -15.36 5.95
N ALA A 48 2.45 -15.40 5.47
CA ALA A 48 3.51 -14.51 5.92
C ALA A 48 3.21 -13.03 5.59
N LEU A 49 2.59 -12.78 4.44
CA LEU A 49 2.20 -11.43 4.03
C LEU A 49 1.08 -10.86 4.91
N ALA A 50 0.06 -11.67 5.21
CA ALA A 50 -1.05 -11.28 6.07
C ALA A 50 -0.64 -11.07 7.53
N GLY A 51 0.25 -11.93 8.04
CA GLY A 51 0.68 -11.88 9.44
C GLY A 51 1.50 -10.64 9.80
N GLY A 52 2.16 -10.04 8.82
CA GLY A 52 3.07 -8.93 9.07
C GLY A 52 4.29 -9.29 9.90
N ASP A 53 5.18 -8.35 10.07
CA ASP A 53 6.38 -8.43 10.94
C ASP A 53 6.94 -7.01 11.12
N ASP A 54 8.16 -6.87 11.65
CA ASP A 54 8.82 -5.57 11.82
C ASP A 54 9.29 -4.93 10.48
N THR A 55 9.22 -5.67 9.37
CA THR A 55 9.58 -5.18 8.03
C THR A 55 8.37 -4.83 7.17
N ARG A 56 7.16 -5.21 7.56
CA ARG A 56 5.93 -4.97 6.79
C ARG A 56 4.68 -5.12 7.63
N GLN A 57 3.63 -4.41 7.23
CA GLN A 57 2.27 -4.60 7.74
C GLN A 57 1.25 -4.30 6.65
N LEU A 58 0.26 -5.18 6.49
CA LEU A 58 -0.92 -4.90 5.72
C LEU A 58 -2.09 -4.52 6.63
N PHE A 59 -2.88 -3.59 6.13
CA PHE A 59 -4.13 -3.15 6.76
C PHE A 59 -5.30 -3.52 5.85
N GLY A 60 -6.40 -3.93 6.46
CA GLY A 60 -7.64 -4.28 5.79
C GLY A 60 -8.77 -3.33 6.13
N LEU A 61 -9.53 -2.92 5.12
CA LEU A 61 -10.86 -2.34 5.30
C LEU A 61 -11.85 -3.49 5.41
N VAL A 62 -12.49 -3.62 6.56
CA VAL A 62 -13.42 -4.73 6.87
C VAL A 62 -14.82 -4.17 7.05
N ASP A 63 -15.80 -4.74 6.36
CA ASP A 63 -17.22 -4.44 6.46
C ASP A 63 -17.98 -5.73 6.83
N ASP A 64 -18.57 -5.77 8.01
CA ASP A 64 -19.27 -6.93 8.56
C ASP A 64 -18.46 -8.25 8.40
N GLY A 65 -17.18 -8.21 8.78
CA GLY A 65 -16.27 -9.37 8.71
C GLY A 65 -15.69 -9.66 7.32
N ARG A 66 -16.11 -8.95 6.28
CA ARG A 66 -15.62 -9.12 4.91
C ARG A 66 -14.51 -8.12 4.61
N LEU A 67 -13.41 -8.61 4.06
CA LEU A 67 -12.31 -7.76 3.57
C LEU A 67 -12.71 -7.09 2.24
N VAL A 68 -12.77 -5.76 2.22
CA VAL A 68 -13.24 -4.96 1.07
C VAL A 68 -12.22 -3.93 0.58
N GLY A 69 -11.09 -3.85 1.24
CA GLY A 69 -9.94 -3.04 0.83
C GLY A 69 -8.68 -3.48 1.55
N ILE A 70 -7.55 -3.23 0.94
CA ILE A 70 -6.21 -3.52 1.48
C ILE A 70 -5.27 -2.36 1.20
N SER A 71 -4.28 -2.20 2.06
CA SER A 71 -3.16 -1.29 1.84
C SER A 71 -1.98 -1.69 2.72
N GLY A 72 -0.77 -1.61 2.19
CA GLY A 72 0.43 -2.10 2.87
C GLY A 72 1.52 -1.06 3.08
N VAL A 73 2.40 -1.35 4.02
CA VAL A 73 3.67 -0.68 4.26
C VAL A 73 4.77 -1.74 4.33
N PHE A 74 5.90 -1.47 3.69
CA PHE A 74 7.02 -2.42 3.53
C PHE A 74 8.34 -1.67 3.72
N VAL A 75 9.30 -2.27 4.41
CA VAL A 75 10.67 -1.74 4.40
C VAL A 75 11.18 -1.72 2.96
N ASP A 76 11.77 -0.60 2.57
CA ASP A 76 12.37 -0.44 1.25
C ASP A 76 13.66 -1.26 1.17
N ARG A 77 13.65 -2.31 0.36
CA ARG A 77 14.79 -3.22 0.20
C ARG A 77 15.92 -2.63 -0.66
N ASP A 78 15.61 -1.60 -1.44
CA ASP A 78 16.57 -0.91 -2.29
C ASP A 78 17.30 0.21 -1.51
N GLU A 79 16.88 0.47 -0.27
CA GLU A 79 17.49 1.45 0.64
C GLU A 79 18.39 0.73 1.66
N PRO A 80 19.75 0.82 1.51
CA PRO A 80 20.68 0.08 2.37
C PRO A 80 20.63 0.46 3.85
N SER A 81 20.15 1.67 4.19
CA SER A 81 20.05 2.12 5.59
C SER A 81 19.00 1.35 6.40
N GLY A 82 17.98 0.79 5.73
CA GLY A 82 16.82 0.18 6.39
C GLY A 82 15.90 1.19 7.08
N GLU A 83 16.11 2.49 6.85
CA GLU A 83 15.35 3.59 7.48
C GLU A 83 14.18 4.08 6.62
N ALA A 84 14.01 3.52 5.43
CA ALA A 84 12.92 3.88 4.53
C ALA A 84 11.88 2.76 4.43
N VAL A 85 10.63 3.17 4.25
CA VAL A 85 9.51 2.28 3.93
C VAL A 85 8.82 2.73 2.65
N VAL A 86 8.18 1.79 1.96
CA VAL A 86 7.35 2.03 0.77
C VAL A 86 5.90 1.69 1.09
N LEU A 87 4.99 2.58 0.72
CA LEU A 87 3.55 2.31 0.76
C LEU A 87 3.11 1.67 -0.56
N GLY A 88 2.36 0.58 -0.48
CA GLY A 88 1.94 -0.15 -1.66
C GLY A 88 0.74 -1.05 -1.45
N MET A 89 0.43 -1.87 -2.45
CA MET A 89 -0.68 -2.83 -2.46
C MET A 89 -2.04 -2.22 -2.09
N SER A 90 -2.27 -0.95 -2.43
CA SER A 90 -3.51 -0.27 -2.07
C SER A 90 -4.62 -0.60 -3.06
N TYR A 91 -5.72 -1.12 -2.55
CA TYR A 91 -6.93 -1.38 -3.31
C TYR A 91 -8.18 -1.26 -2.45
N ILE A 92 -9.22 -0.68 -2.99
CA ILE A 92 -10.55 -0.60 -2.36
C ILE A 92 -11.57 -1.00 -3.41
N LEU A 93 -12.47 -1.92 -3.07
CA LEU A 93 -13.58 -2.31 -3.96
C LEU A 93 -14.36 -1.06 -4.42
N PRO A 94 -14.77 -0.98 -5.70
CA PRO A 94 -15.38 0.23 -6.28
C PRO A 94 -16.51 0.84 -5.44
N LYS A 95 -17.40 0.01 -4.88
CA LYS A 95 -18.54 0.49 -4.06
C LYS A 95 -18.14 1.18 -2.74
N TYR A 96 -16.88 1.03 -2.31
CA TYR A 96 -16.36 1.67 -1.09
C TYR A 96 -15.45 2.87 -1.38
N ARG A 97 -15.17 3.16 -2.64
CA ARG A 97 -14.34 4.31 -3.05
C ARG A 97 -15.06 5.64 -2.78
N ARG A 98 -14.30 6.73 -2.70
CA ARG A 98 -14.80 8.10 -2.47
C ARG A 98 -15.57 8.30 -1.15
N ARG A 99 -15.27 7.47 -0.14
CA ARG A 99 -15.86 7.51 1.20
C ARG A 99 -14.83 7.82 2.29
N GLY A 100 -13.68 8.38 1.93
CA GLY A 100 -12.60 8.75 2.87
C GLY A 100 -11.70 7.59 3.33
N PHE A 101 -11.93 6.37 2.89
CA PHE A 101 -11.17 5.20 3.38
C PHE A 101 -9.70 5.22 2.94
N ALA A 102 -9.36 5.81 1.80
CA ALA A 102 -7.97 5.99 1.39
C ALA A 102 -7.19 6.83 2.43
N SER A 103 -7.76 7.92 2.92
CA SER A 103 -7.15 8.74 3.98
C SER A 103 -6.94 7.93 5.26
N ARG A 104 -7.93 7.15 5.68
CA ARG A 104 -7.81 6.29 6.88
C ARG A 104 -6.73 5.22 6.73
N PHE A 105 -6.50 4.69 5.51
CA PHE A 105 -5.37 3.80 5.25
C PHE A 105 -4.03 4.55 5.38
N TYR A 106 -3.91 5.79 4.92
CA TYR A 106 -2.71 6.60 5.14
C TYR A 106 -2.45 6.80 6.63
N GLU A 107 -3.47 7.18 7.40
CA GLU A 107 -3.38 7.35 8.85
C GLU A 107 -2.86 6.09 9.55
N ALA A 108 -3.45 4.92 9.24
CA ALA A 108 -3.06 3.65 9.84
C ALA A 108 -1.60 3.26 9.51
N ARG A 109 -1.20 3.38 8.23
CA ARG A 109 0.17 3.06 7.80
C ARG A 109 1.20 4.02 8.39
N LEU A 110 0.92 5.33 8.39
CA LEU A 110 1.83 6.31 8.97
C LEU A 110 1.92 6.18 10.50
N ALA A 111 0.86 5.77 11.19
CA ALA A 111 0.91 5.47 12.61
C ALA A 111 1.85 4.29 12.89
N TRP A 112 1.77 3.21 12.09
CA TRP A 112 2.68 2.07 12.21
C TRP A 112 4.14 2.48 11.98
N VAL A 113 4.41 3.28 10.94
CA VAL A 113 5.76 3.76 10.64
C VAL A 113 6.32 4.62 11.77
N ARG A 114 5.52 5.54 12.31
CA ARG A 114 5.94 6.44 13.40
C ARG A 114 6.18 5.73 14.73
N ALA A 115 5.51 4.59 14.94
CA ALA A 115 5.73 3.77 16.13
C ALA A 115 7.11 3.08 16.15
N ALA A 116 7.76 2.91 14.99
CA ALA A 116 9.09 2.34 14.87
C ALA A 116 10.13 3.45 14.71
N ALA A 117 10.89 3.75 15.76
CA ALA A 117 11.85 4.86 15.82
C ALA A 117 12.95 4.84 14.73
N ARG A 118 13.16 3.68 14.09
CA ARG A 118 14.19 3.54 13.03
C ARG A 118 13.82 4.19 11.70
N PHE A 119 12.54 4.37 11.40
CA PHE A 119 12.15 4.90 10.09
C PHE A 119 12.27 6.42 10.02
N ARG A 120 12.89 6.91 8.96
CA ARG A 120 13.12 8.32 8.66
C ARG A 120 12.36 8.81 7.44
N ARG A 121 12.03 7.88 6.51
CA ARG A 121 11.44 8.22 5.22
C ARG A 121 10.30 7.26 4.85
N VAL A 122 9.27 7.83 4.25
CA VAL A 122 8.15 7.07 3.67
C VAL A 122 8.08 7.40 2.19
N LYS A 123 8.20 6.40 1.35
CA LYS A 123 8.12 6.52 -0.12
C LYS A 123 6.76 6.01 -0.61
N VAL A 124 6.24 6.65 -1.62
CA VAL A 124 5.00 6.26 -2.30
C VAL A 124 5.01 6.81 -3.71
N GLY A 125 4.24 6.23 -4.58
CA GLY A 125 4.04 6.79 -5.90
C GLY A 125 2.79 6.25 -6.58
N HIS A 126 2.56 6.75 -7.77
CA HIS A 126 1.40 6.39 -8.57
C HIS A 126 1.71 6.46 -10.06
N ARG A 127 0.92 5.77 -10.87
CA ARG A 127 0.89 5.98 -12.30
C ARG A 127 0.40 7.40 -12.60
N ARG A 128 1.03 8.12 -13.51
CA ARG A 128 0.76 9.55 -13.79
C ARG A 128 -0.74 9.86 -13.96
N SER A 129 -1.47 9.02 -14.66
CA SER A 129 -2.92 9.19 -14.88
C SER A 129 -3.78 8.92 -13.64
N ASN A 130 -3.22 8.38 -12.55
CA ASN A 130 -3.97 8.06 -11.34
C ASN A 130 -4.15 9.29 -10.43
N GLU A 131 -5.03 10.21 -10.84
CA GLU A 131 -5.34 11.45 -10.13
C GLU A 131 -5.83 11.24 -8.69
N ALA A 132 -6.57 10.15 -8.43
CA ALA A 132 -7.07 9.86 -7.09
C ALA A 132 -5.92 9.56 -6.13
N SER A 133 -4.92 8.79 -6.58
CA SER A 133 -3.69 8.53 -5.80
C SER A 133 -2.88 9.80 -5.60
N ARG A 134 -2.71 10.61 -6.64
CA ARG A 134 -1.99 11.89 -6.54
C ARG A 134 -2.57 12.77 -5.44
N ARG A 135 -3.87 13.02 -5.46
CA ARG A 135 -4.55 13.86 -4.47
C ARG A 135 -4.41 13.32 -3.04
N ALA A 136 -4.50 12.01 -2.86
CA ALA A 136 -4.32 11.38 -1.56
C ALA A 136 -2.90 11.57 -1.05
N ILE A 137 -1.89 11.35 -1.89
CA ILE A 137 -0.46 11.50 -1.57
C ILE A 137 -0.15 12.94 -1.16
N GLU A 138 -0.53 13.92 -2.00
CA GLU A 138 -0.28 15.34 -1.74
C GLU A 138 -0.95 15.82 -0.45
N ARG A 139 -2.18 15.35 -0.18
CA ARG A 139 -2.92 15.69 1.04
C ARG A 139 -2.21 15.29 2.33
N PHE A 140 -1.42 14.21 2.33
CA PHE A 140 -0.64 13.75 3.48
C PHE A 140 0.75 14.37 3.57
N GLY A 141 1.05 15.37 2.74
CA GLY A 141 2.28 16.16 2.83
C GLY A 141 3.49 15.51 2.16
N PHE A 142 3.29 14.46 1.37
CA PHE A 142 4.36 13.89 0.56
C PHE A 142 4.80 14.88 -0.52
N ARG A 143 6.09 14.94 -0.79
CA ARG A 143 6.68 15.80 -1.81
C ARG A 143 7.16 14.97 -2.99
N TRP A 144 6.92 15.46 -4.19
CA TRP A 144 7.43 14.89 -5.42
C TRP A 144 8.96 14.77 -5.40
N THR A 145 9.49 13.66 -5.90
CA THR A 145 10.93 13.40 -5.98
C THR A 145 11.40 13.09 -7.39
N ALA A 146 10.63 12.30 -8.15
CA ALA A 146 11.02 11.92 -9.51
C ALA A 146 9.84 11.49 -10.37
N ASP A 147 10.02 11.60 -11.68
CA ASP A 147 9.22 10.93 -12.70
C ASP A 147 10.06 9.83 -13.33
N GLU A 148 9.59 8.60 -13.28
CA GLU A 148 10.29 7.42 -13.76
C GLU A 148 9.52 6.79 -14.94
N PRO A 149 10.05 6.85 -16.18
CA PRO A 149 9.44 6.18 -17.32
C PRO A 149 9.26 4.69 -17.05
N ARG A 150 8.04 4.16 -17.28
CA ARG A 150 7.73 2.78 -16.95
C ARG A 150 6.75 2.15 -17.93
N ARG A 151 7.00 0.87 -18.24
CA ARG A 151 6.04 -0.02 -18.90
C ARG A 151 5.17 -0.66 -17.83
N TRP A 152 3.85 -0.50 -17.94
CA TRP A 152 2.88 -1.05 -17.00
C TRP A 152 2.39 -2.43 -17.48
N PRO A 153 1.90 -3.29 -16.55
CA PRO A 153 1.41 -4.62 -16.90
C PRO A 153 0.26 -4.66 -17.91
N ASP A 154 -0.53 -3.58 -18.01
CA ASP A 154 -1.57 -3.43 -19.04
C ASP A 154 -1.03 -3.08 -20.43
N GLY A 155 0.29 -2.98 -20.58
CA GLY A 155 0.97 -2.65 -21.82
C GLY A 155 1.12 -1.15 -22.08
N GLY A 156 0.62 -0.28 -21.21
CA GLY A 156 0.79 1.17 -21.34
C GLY A 156 2.18 1.65 -20.94
N ASP A 157 2.70 2.63 -21.66
CA ASP A 157 3.90 3.36 -21.30
C ASP A 157 3.50 4.68 -20.64
N GLU A 158 3.85 4.84 -19.38
CA GLU A 158 3.48 6.02 -18.59
C GLU A 158 4.38 6.13 -17.37
N ASP A 159 4.72 7.35 -16.95
CA ASP A 159 5.60 7.54 -15.81
C ASP A 159 4.98 7.03 -14.50
N TYR A 160 5.84 6.45 -13.66
CA TYR A 160 5.63 6.33 -12.24
C TYR A 160 6.08 7.64 -11.58
N VAL A 161 5.17 8.31 -10.90
CA VAL A 161 5.45 9.56 -10.20
C VAL A 161 5.74 9.25 -8.75
N ALA A 162 6.98 9.49 -8.33
CA ALA A 162 7.49 9.15 -7.01
C ALA A 162 7.41 10.32 -6.04
N TYR A 163 7.10 10.02 -4.78
CA TYR A 163 7.01 10.99 -3.68
C TYR A 163 7.66 10.44 -2.41
N GLU A 164 8.08 11.36 -1.55
CA GLU A 164 8.67 11.05 -0.25
C GLU A 164 8.08 11.94 0.86
N LEU A 165 7.91 11.37 2.04
CA LEU A 165 7.62 12.06 3.28
C LEU A 165 8.78 11.84 4.25
N LEU A 166 9.44 12.93 4.66
CA LEU A 166 10.44 12.89 5.72
C LEU A 166 9.75 12.92 7.08
N LEU A 167 10.10 11.98 7.94
CA LEU A 167 9.63 11.93 9.32
C LEU A 167 10.54 12.83 10.16
N ARG A 168 9.93 13.58 11.08
CA ARG A 168 10.71 14.40 12.02
C ARG A 168 11.52 13.48 12.93
N GLU A 169 12.75 13.92 13.26
CA GLU A 169 13.51 13.25 14.30
C GLU A 169 12.79 13.41 15.66
N PRO A 170 12.80 12.37 16.51
CA PRO A 170 12.34 12.51 17.88
C PRO A 170 13.20 13.58 18.58
N GLY A 171 12.60 14.74 18.92
CA GLY A 171 13.30 15.82 19.63
C GLY A 171 13.72 17.04 18.80
N ALA A 172 13.34 17.11 17.52
CA ALA A 172 13.43 18.36 16.76
C ALA A 172 12.15 19.19 17.00
N GLU A 173 12.18 20.06 18.01
CA GLU A 173 11.24 21.19 18.17
C GLU A 173 11.56 22.30 17.16
#